data_7edb9ad00956d8054440e0669e956992
#
_entry.id   7edb9ad00956d8054440e0669e956992
#
_cell.length_a   1.000
_cell.length_b   1.000
_cell.length_c   1.000
_cell.angle_alpha   90.00
_cell.angle_beta   90.00
_cell.angle_gamma   90.00
#
_symmetry.space_group_name_H-M   'P 1'
#
loop_
_entity.id
_entity.type
_entity.pdbx_description
1 polymer ?
#
loop_
_entity_poly.entity_id
_entity_poly.type
_entity_poly.pdbx_seq_one_letter_code
_entity_poly.pdbx_strand_id
1 'polypeptide(L)'
;MVRKMVSVQAIEGVYPIKDADRIEKAKIGGWIVVVSKDMGLKPGDHVAYYEIDSMLPADDPRYAELQKRGQRTVPVSNTITGEEREITGHVLKTARLRGVCSQGLVMPLSAIGVPEDTPVGTDVTLQANVWKFEELPPLKGGDMVGVFNAPCSKSDATRVQNLTAYWDEIKRIAWTPTVKVDGTSTTIYRDMDDTVHVYSRNWELKPECTNMQVSVKTGLVDALEKGMVCQFELCGPSVNSNRLKLASYRPFVFAVWRDGMKLDREDWPKAMLDNAAPLLDEDEWKPTGDVMDMIAKVDGLRGNVTRDLLDEGIVWHAKAGERLSDDLYNELGGNRCFKIINNKYLTKYGL
;
A
#
# COMPACT_ATOMS: atom_id res chain seq x y z
N MET A 1 0.70 11.51 -6.42
CA MET A 1 1.57 12.13 -5.39
C MET A 1 2.74 11.21 -5.11
N VAL A 2 3.93 11.74 -4.91
CA VAL A 2 5.10 10.94 -4.53
C VAL A 2 5.00 10.64 -3.03
N ARG A 3 5.18 9.36 -2.62
CA ARG A 3 5.15 8.95 -1.21
C ARG A 3 6.32 9.57 -0.45
N LYS A 4 6.03 10.32 0.62
CA LYS A 4 7.04 10.85 1.54
C LYS A 4 7.48 9.72 2.47
N MET A 5 8.73 9.28 2.34
CA MET A 5 9.25 8.19 3.20
C MET A 5 9.54 8.68 4.60
N VAL A 6 9.93 9.97 4.74
CA VAL A 6 10.08 10.64 6.04
C VAL A 6 9.43 12.00 5.96
N SER A 7 8.58 12.31 6.93
CA SER A 7 7.91 13.62 7.02
C SER A 7 7.93 14.14 8.45
N VAL A 8 7.87 15.47 8.58
CA VAL A 8 7.65 16.12 9.87
C VAL A 8 6.21 15.85 10.30
N GLN A 9 6.04 15.30 11.50
CA GLN A 9 4.72 15.02 12.05
C GLN A 9 4.62 15.48 13.51
N ALA A 10 3.42 15.81 13.95
CA ALA A 10 3.15 16.13 15.35
C ALA A 10 2.74 14.86 16.12
N ILE A 11 3.25 14.70 17.33
CA ILE A 11 2.77 13.69 18.27
C ILE A 11 1.36 14.10 18.74
N GLU A 12 0.35 13.27 18.46
CA GLU A 12 -1.03 13.50 18.91
C GLU A 12 -1.25 12.99 20.34
N GLY A 13 -0.55 11.94 20.73
CA GLY A 13 -0.67 11.36 22.05
C GLY A 13 0.41 10.34 22.34
N VAL A 14 0.71 10.17 23.62
CA VAL A 14 1.64 9.16 24.11
C VAL A 14 0.93 8.33 25.17
N TYR A 15 1.00 7.01 25.08
CA TYR A 15 0.22 6.10 25.91
C TYR A 15 1.10 4.97 26.42
N PRO A 16 0.93 4.56 27.69
CA PRO A 16 1.68 3.44 28.26
C PRO A 16 1.35 2.13 27.55
N ILE A 17 2.32 1.23 27.52
CA ILE A 17 2.14 -0.17 27.13
C ILE A 17 2.16 -1.01 28.41
N LYS A 18 1.17 -1.90 28.55
CA LYS A 18 1.07 -2.79 29.69
C LYS A 18 2.33 -3.61 29.86
N ASP A 19 2.85 -3.69 31.08
CA ASP A 19 4.06 -4.46 31.45
C ASP A 19 5.33 -4.04 30.65
N ALA A 20 5.43 -2.74 30.29
CA ALA A 20 6.56 -2.17 29.58
C ALA A 20 7.17 -0.96 30.33
N ASP A 21 8.38 -1.14 30.87
CA ASP A 21 9.05 -0.09 31.65
C ASP A 21 9.77 0.93 30.78
N ARG A 22 10.32 0.52 29.64
CA ARG A 22 11.22 1.34 28.79
C ARG A 22 10.58 1.88 27.53
N ILE A 23 9.41 1.37 27.16
CA ILE A 23 8.75 1.73 25.88
C ILE A 23 7.31 2.15 26.12
N GLU A 24 6.82 2.97 25.22
CA GLU A 24 5.46 3.48 25.17
C GLU A 24 5.00 3.58 23.71
N LYS A 25 3.74 3.85 23.46
CA LYS A 25 3.21 4.04 22.12
C LYS A 25 2.91 5.50 21.85
N ALA A 26 3.47 6.04 20.77
CA ALA A 26 3.12 7.34 20.23
C ALA A 26 2.08 7.20 19.13
N LYS A 27 1.09 8.11 19.11
CA LYS A 27 0.11 8.24 18.04
C LYS A 27 0.49 9.43 17.16
N ILE A 28 0.54 9.18 15.84
CA ILE A 28 0.88 10.16 14.80
C ILE A 28 -0.14 9.99 13.67
N GLY A 29 -1.11 10.89 13.55
CA GLY A 29 -2.22 10.69 12.62
C GLY A 29 -2.92 9.36 12.87
N GLY A 30 -3.04 8.53 11.85
CA GLY A 30 -3.58 7.17 11.94
C GLY A 30 -2.53 6.09 12.32
N TRP A 31 -1.30 6.48 12.67
CA TRP A 31 -0.21 5.54 12.93
C TRP A 31 0.07 5.37 14.42
N ILE A 32 0.41 4.13 14.80
CA ILE A 32 0.96 3.83 16.14
C ILE A 32 2.40 3.40 15.98
N VAL A 33 3.29 4.06 16.73
CA VAL A 33 4.72 3.75 16.77
C VAL A 33 5.13 3.50 18.21
N VAL A 34 5.84 2.39 18.44
CA VAL A 34 6.44 2.13 19.75
C VAL A 34 7.76 2.86 19.84
N VAL A 35 7.88 3.70 20.86
CA VAL A 35 9.04 4.58 21.10
C VAL A 35 9.65 4.31 22.46
N SER A 36 10.92 4.74 22.67
CA SER A 36 11.54 4.71 24.00
C SER A 36 10.96 5.83 24.87
N LYS A 37 10.66 5.54 26.12
CA LYS A 37 10.29 6.55 27.13
C LYS A 37 11.39 7.59 27.36
N ASP A 38 12.65 7.21 27.12
CA ASP A 38 13.80 8.13 27.23
C ASP A 38 13.75 9.29 26.24
N MET A 39 12.94 9.17 25.18
CA MET A 39 12.71 10.28 24.25
C MET A 39 11.90 11.42 24.87
N GLY A 40 11.14 11.16 25.93
CA GLY A 40 10.34 12.15 26.67
C GLY A 40 9.28 12.86 25.82
N LEU A 41 8.75 12.19 24.79
CA LEU A 41 7.79 12.76 23.82
C LEU A 41 6.49 13.18 24.50
N LYS A 42 5.93 14.30 24.01
CA LYS A 42 4.65 14.86 24.47
C LYS A 42 3.74 15.19 23.30
N PRO A 43 2.43 15.22 23.52
CA PRO A 43 1.51 15.76 22.51
C PRO A 43 1.92 17.17 22.07
N GLY A 44 1.97 17.41 20.76
CA GLY A 44 2.42 18.65 20.15
C GLY A 44 3.89 18.68 19.71
N ASP A 45 4.74 17.75 20.19
CA ASP A 45 6.12 17.67 19.74
C ASP A 45 6.20 17.34 18.26
N HIS A 46 7.07 18.05 17.53
CA HIS A 46 7.36 17.75 16.14
C HIS A 46 8.49 16.70 16.05
N VAL A 47 8.29 15.72 15.21
CA VAL A 47 9.23 14.60 15.02
C VAL A 47 9.41 14.25 13.56
N ALA A 48 10.52 13.64 13.20
CA ALA A 48 10.69 12.96 11.93
C ALA A 48 10.03 11.59 12.03
N TYR A 49 8.94 11.39 11.30
CA TYR A 49 8.24 10.12 11.18
C TYR A 49 8.67 9.41 9.91
N TYR A 50 9.18 8.21 10.05
CA TYR A 50 9.62 7.32 8.97
C TYR A 50 8.54 6.28 8.72
N GLU A 51 8.06 6.22 7.49
CA GLU A 51 7.08 5.19 7.10
C GLU A 51 7.71 3.80 7.00
N ILE A 52 6.89 2.77 7.10
CA ILE A 52 7.31 1.40 6.74
C ILE A 52 7.73 1.38 5.26
N ASP A 53 8.53 0.40 4.88
CA ASP A 53 9.24 0.30 3.61
C ASP A 53 10.39 1.33 3.43
N SER A 54 10.70 2.11 4.46
CA SER A 54 11.91 2.93 4.49
C SER A 54 13.15 2.04 4.60
N MET A 55 14.07 2.16 3.65
CA MET A 55 15.40 1.59 3.72
C MET A 55 16.32 2.57 4.44
N LEU A 56 16.90 2.12 5.54
CA LEU A 56 17.86 2.84 6.37
C LEU A 56 19.25 2.33 6.05
N PRO A 57 20.13 3.11 5.35
CA PRO A 57 21.43 2.65 4.90
C PRO A 57 22.37 2.21 6.07
N ALA A 58 23.14 1.15 5.85
CA ALA A 58 24.04 0.60 6.88
C ALA A 58 25.24 1.48 7.16
N ASP A 59 25.64 2.32 6.21
CA ASP A 59 26.75 3.27 6.31
C ASP A 59 26.35 4.58 6.99
N ASP A 60 25.07 4.78 7.30
CA ASP A 60 24.60 5.95 8.04
C ASP A 60 24.62 5.67 9.55
N PRO A 61 25.48 6.36 10.33
CA PRO A 61 25.65 6.09 11.76
C PRO A 61 24.40 6.33 12.59
N ARG A 62 23.45 7.15 12.09
CA ARG A 62 22.16 7.40 12.77
C ARG A 62 21.34 6.13 12.94
N TYR A 63 21.52 5.14 12.07
CA TYR A 63 20.76 3.90 12.03
C TYR A 63 21.53 2.69 12.55
N ALA A 64 22.72 2.87 13.13
CA ALA A 64 23.60 1.79 13.56
C ALA A 64 22.91 0.77 14.49
N GLU A 65 22.07 1.22 15.43
CA GLU A 65 21.35 0.33 16.34
C GLU A 65 20.29 -0.52 15.64
N LEU A 66 19.67 0.02 14.58
CA LEU A 66 18.64 -0.69 13.82
C LEU A 66 19.25 -1.77 12.92
N GLN A 67 20.49 -1.58 12.47
CA GLN A 67 21.21 -2.57 11.67
C GLN A 67 21.40 -3.90 12.42
N LYS A 68 21.45 -3.88 13.75
CA LYS A 68 21.55 -5.08 14.60
C LYS A 68 20.30 -5.97 14.50
N ARG A 69 19.17 -5.43 14.04
CA ARG A 69 17.91 -6.18 13.85
C ARG A 69 17.85 -6.94 12.53
N GLY A 70 18.84 -6.78 11.68
CA GLY A 70 18.98 -7.43 10.38
C GLY A 70 19.21 -6.43 9.25
N GLN A 71 20.07 -6.83 8.33
CA GLN A 71 20.42 -6.08 7.13
C GLN A 71 20.11 -6.91 5.90
N ARG A 72 19.85 -6.24 4.80
CA ARG A 72 19.76 -6.85 3.48
C ARG A 72 20.26 -5.88 2.42
N THR A 73 20.77 -6.41 1.33
CA THR A 73 21.08 -5.65 0.12
C THR A 73 19.92 -5.80 -0.84
N VAL A 74 19.28 -4.71 -1.19
CA VAL A 74 18.08 -4.70 -2.04
C VAL A 74 18.06 -3.49 -2.96
N PRO A 75 17.40 -3.60 -4.12
CA PRO A 75 17.12 -2.44 -4.94
C PRO A 75 16.14 -1.51 -4.22
N VAL A 76 16.40 -0.22 -4.32
CA VAL A 76 15.62 0.85 -3.70
C VAL A 76 15.51 2.04 -4.65
N SER A 77 14.51 2.88 -4.44
CA SER A 77 14.33 4.11 -5.19
C SER A 77 14.30 5.32 -4.26
N ASN A 78 14.85 6.43 -4.74
CA ASN A 78 14.65 7.73 -4.10
C ASN A 78 13.34 8.33 -4.62
N THR A 79 12.39 8.55 -3.72
CA THR A 79 11.05 9.03 -4.09
C THR A 79 11.04 10.47 -4.63
N ILE A 80 12.08 11.25 -4.37
CA ILE A 80 12.19 12.66 -4.78
C ILE A 80 12.96 12.78 -6.11
N THR A 81 14.11 12.10 -6.21
CA THR A 81 14.98 12.22 -7.40
C THR A 81 14.68 11.19 -8.47
N GLY A 82 13.98 10.10 -8.13
CA GLY A 82 13.75 8.96 -9.02
C GLY A 82 14.98 8.06 -9.21
N GLU A 83 16.08 8.34 -8.52
CA GLU A 83 17.28 7.50 -8.59
C GLU A 83 17.02 6.11 -8.05
N GLU A 84 17.52 5.09 -8.75
CA GLU A 84 17.46 3.69 -8.33
C GLU A 84 18.87 3.14 -8.10
N ARG A 85 19.07 2.41 -7.02
CA ARG A 85 20.32 1.71 -6.73
C ARG A 85 20.15 0.57 -5.75
N GLU A 86 21.14 -0.29 -5.61
CA GLU A 86 21.21 -1.27 -4.53
C GLU A 86 21.81 -0.63 -3.26
N ILE A 87 21.14 -0.83 -2.12
CA ILE A 87 21.61 -0.38 -0.82
C ILE A 87 21.58 -1.56 0.15
N THR A 88 22.63 -1.67 0.95
CA THR A 88 22.66 -2.53 2.13
C THR A 88 22.18 -1.74 3.33
N GLY A 89 21.21 -2.27 4.06
CA GLY A 89 20.68 -1.62 5.26
C GLY A 89 19.50 -2.34 5.88
N HIS A 90 18.84 -1.66 6.80
CA HIS A 90 17.64 -2.14 7.49
C HIS A 90 16.38 -1.58 6.83
N VAL A 91 15.45 -2.45 6.46
CA VAL A 91 14.13 -2.04 5.94
C VAL A 91 13.14 -2.00 7.09
N LEU A 92 12.52 -0.84 7.30
CA LEU A 92 11.45 -0.69 8.29
C LEU A 92 10.21 -1.49 7.86
N LYS A 93 9.77 -2.36 8.74
CA LYS A 93 8.56 -3.16 8.58
C LYS A 93 7.64 -3.02 9.77
N THR A 94 6.40 -3.47 9.60
CA THR A 94 5.47 -3.61 10.72
C THR A 94 6.05 -4.55 11.77
N ALA A 95 6.17 -4.08 13.00
CA ALA A 95 6.69 -4.85 14.14
C ALA A 95 5.62 -5.02 15.21
N ARG A 96 5.66 -6.14 15.93
CA ARG A 96 4.82 -6.34 17.11
C ARG A 96 5.67 -6.31 18.37
N LEU A 97 5.50 -5.29 19.19
CA LEU A 97 6.26 -5.05 20.40
C LEU A 97 5.32 -5.04 21.61
N ARG A 98 5.52 -5.98 22.57
CA ARG A 98 4.64 -6.11 23.75
C ARG A 98 3.15 -6.14 23.37
N GLY A 99 2.79 -6.83 22.29
CA GLY A 99 1.39 -6.92 21.83
C GLY A 99 0.90 -5.75 20.97
N VAL A 100 1.62 -4.63 20.93
CA VAL A 100 1.30 -3.44 20.14
C VAL A 100 1.87 -3.57 18.73
N CYS A 101 1.04 -3.31 17.72
CA CYS A 101 1.47 -3.19 16.33
C CYS A 101 2.13 -1.81 16.16
N SER A 102 3.42 -1.81 15.83
CA SER A 102 4.23 -0.61 15.59
C SER A 102 4.53 -0.48 14.11
N GLN A 103 4.19 0.65 13.52
CA GLN A 103 4.38 0.90 12.08
C GLN A 103 5.16 2.20 11.89
N GLY A 104 6.42 2.07 11.51
CA GLY A 104 7.35 3.19 11.31
C GLY A 104 8.37 3.36 12.43
N LEU A 105 9.10 4.47 12.33
CA LEU A 105 10.12 4.91 13.29
C LEU A 105 9.93 6.40 13.56
N VAL A 106 10.23 6.82 14.78
CA VAL A 106 10.26 8.23 15.19
C VAL A 106 11.67 8.61 15.58
N MET A 107 12.16 9.74 15.08
CA MET A 107 13.41 10.36 15.50
C MET A 107 13.21 11.85 15.78
N PRO A 108 14.00 12.46 16.68
CA PRO A 108 14.03 13.92 16.82
C PRO A 108 14.42 14.59 15.50
N LEU A 109 13.83 15.76 15.19
CA LEU A 109 14.20 16.54 13.99
C LEU A 109 15.68 16.93 13.97
N SER A 110 16.24 17.24 15.14
CA SER A 110 17.65 17.54 15.34
C SER A 110 18.59 16.39 14.90
N ALA A 111 18.15 15.14 15.02
CA ALA A 111 18.96 13.98 14.60
C ALA A 111 19.19 13.93 13.07
N ILE A 112 18.35 14.62 12.30
CA ILE A 112 18.46 14.70 10.83
C ILE A 112 18.79 16.14 10.35
N GLY A 113 19.16 17.03 11.28
CA GLY A 113 19.54 18.40 10.97
C GLY A 113 18.38 19.30 10.50
N VAL A 114 17.14 18.96 10.89
CA VAL A 114 15.93 19.72 10.55
C VAL A 114 15.52 20.57 11.75
N PRO A 115 15.19 21.88 11.55
CA PRO A 115 14.73 22.77 12.61
C PRO A 115 13.43 22.27 13.27
N GLU A 116 13.30 22.47 14.58
CA GLU A 116 12.14 22.03 15.38
C GLU A 116 10.82 22.74 14.99
N ASP A 117 10.92 23.95 14.40
CA ASP A 117 9.78 24.73 13.92
C ASP A 117 9.36 24.40 12.48
N THR A 118 9.97 23.40 11.87
CA THR A 118 9.61 22.97 10.51
C THR A 118 8.13 22.53 10.47
N PRO A 119 7.35 23.02 9.48
CA PRO A 119 5.92 22.75 9.40
C PRO A 119 5.61 21.25 9.29
N VAL A 120 4.56 20.82 9.98
CA VAL A 120 4.00 19.46 9.85
C VAL A 120 3.64 19.16 8.39
N GLY A 121 3.92 17.95 7.95
CA GLY A 121 3.73 17.50 6.57
C GLY A 121 4.91 17.80 5.63
N THR A 122 5.95 18.53 6.09
CA THR A 122 7.16 18.74 5.29
C THR A 122 7.86 17.41 5.00
N ASP A 123 8.20 17.18 3.73
CA ASP A 123 9.00 16.02 3.31
C ASP A 123 10.48 16.24 3.67
N VAL A 124 11.02 15.36 4.50
CA VAL A 124 12.41 15.39 4.96
C VAL A 124 13.16 14.08 4.61
N THR A 125 12.69 13.39 3.59
CA THR A 125 13.26 12.11 3.13
C THR A 125 14.73 12.23 2.76
N LEU A 126 15.13 13.34 2.08
CA LEU A 126 16.54 13.57 1.70
C LEU A 126 17.42 13.81 2.91
N GLN A 127 16.99 14.68 3.86
CA GLN A 127 17.72 14.98 5.09
C GLN A 127 17.91 13.73 5.95
N ALA A 128 16.91 12.85 5.94
CA ALA A 128 16.97 11.57 6.61
C ALA A 128 17.84 10.53 5.88
N ASN A 129 18.25 10.77 4.63
CA ASN A 129 18.97 9.80 3.80
C ASN A 129 18.23 8.45 3.70
N VAL A 130 16.93 8.51 3.45
CA VAL A 130 16.07 7.32 3.39
C VAL A 130 15.68 7.03 1.94
N TRP A 131 15.60 5.75 1.64
CA TRP A 131 15.22 5.23 0.33
C TRP A 131 13.98 4.38 0.45
N LYS A 132 13.17 4.34 -0.60
CA LYS A 132 11.98 3.49 -0.64
C LYS A 132 12.38 2.09 -1.07
N PHE A 133 12.07 1.11 -0.22
CA PHE A 133 12.11 -0.29 -0.58
C PHE A 133 10.81 -0.69 -1.29
N GLU A 134 10.93 -1.34 -2.43
CA GLU A 134 9.85 -2.05 -3.09
C GLU A 134 10.29 -3.48 -3.34
N GLU A 135 9.50 -4.46 -2.89
CA GLU A 135 9.69 -5.81 -3.38
C GLU A 135 9.45 -5.80 -4.89
N LEU A 136 10.52 -5.96 -5.64
CA LEU A 136 10.38 -6.19 -7.07
C LEU A 136 9.72 -7.56 -7.24
N PRO A 137 8.64 -7.67 -8.01
CA PRO A 137 8.15 -8.99 -8.40
C PRO A 137 9.31 -9.76 -9.03
N PRO A 138 9.38 -11.09 -8.85
CA PRO A 138 10.43 -11.92 -9.45
C PRO A 138 10.22 -11.94 -10.98
N LEU A 139 10.55 -10.83 -11.63
CA LEU A 139 10.64 -10.76 -13.07
C LEU A 139 11.94 -11.46 -13.43
N LYS A 140 11.84 -12.57 -14.14
CA LYS A 140 12.98 -13.15 -14.82
C LYS A 140 13.51 -12.08 -15.77
N GLY A 141 14.78 -11.71 -15.62
CA GLY A 141 15.40 -10.73 -16.50
C GLY A 141 15.13 -11.08 -17.96
N GLY A 142 14.53 -10.16 -18.71
CA GLY A 142 14.15 -10.38 -20.10
C GLY A 142 12.64 -10.38 -20.40
N ASP A 143 11.77 -10.35 -19.39
CA ASP A 143 10.32 -10.29 -19.64
C ASP A 143 9.77 -8.86 -19.78
N MET A 144 10.60 -7.83 -19.57
CA MET A 144 10.25 -6.42 -19.74
C MET A 144 10.56 -5.94 -21.16
N VAL A 145 9.63 -5.20 -21.75
CA VAL A 145 9.76 -4.60 -23.09
C VAL A 145 9.62 -3.07 -23.08
N GLY A 146 9.02 -2.49 -22.04
CA GLY A 146 8.79 -1.06 -21.92
C GLY A 146 8.40 -0.63 -20.53
N VAL A 147 8.11 0.67 -20.36
CA VAL A 147 7.56 1.24 -19.15
C VAL A 147 6.04 1.18 -19.17
N PHE A 148 5.42 1.22 -17.98
CA PHE A 148 3.96 1.27 -17.85
C PHE A 148 3.40 2.54 -18.52
N ASN A 149 2.51 2.38 -19.52
CA ASN A 149 1.87 3.47 -20.25
C ASN A 149 0.38 3.23 -20.54
N ALA A 150 -0.26 2.26 -19.87
CA ALA A 150 -1.70 2.06 -20.02
C ALA A 150 -2.49 3.33 -19.62
N PRO A 151 -3.61 3.67 -20.30
CA PRO A 151 -4.40 4.87 -20.05
C PRO A 151 -5.27 4.73 -18.79
N CYS A 152 -4.63 4.51 -17.66
CA CYS A 152 -5.25 4.40 -16.35
C CYS A 152 -4.29 4.81 -15.24
N SER A 153 -4.81 5.08 -14.04
CA SER A 153 -3.97 5.30 -12.87
C SER A 153 -3.30 3.99 -12.43
N LYS A 154 -2.08 4.08 -11.91
CA LYS A 154 -1.42 2.94 -11.25
C LYS A 154 -2.24 2.46 -10.06
N SER A 155 -2.18 1.17 -9.76
CA SER A 155 -3.07 0.47 -8.81
C SER A 155 -2.82 0.74 -7.32
N ASP A 156 -2.14 1.82 -6.95
CA ASP A 156 -1.85 2.13 -5.54
C ASP A 156 -3.03 2.79 -4.83
N ALA A 157 -3.57 2.11 -3.83
CA ALA A 157 -4.53 2.69 -2.90
C ALA A 157 -3.80 3.34 -1.71
N THR A 158 -4.24 4.53 -1.30
CA THR A 158 -3.68 5.25 -0.16
C THR A 158 -4.04 4.54 1.15
N ARG A 159 -3.11 4.45 2.09
CA ARG A 159 -3.39 3.91 3.43
C ARG A 159 -4.28 4.87 4.22
N VAL A 160 -5.31 4.34 4.87
CA VAL A 160 -6.25 5.13 5.68
C VAL A 160 -5.56 5.99 6.75
N GLN A 161 -4.44 5.53 7.27
CA GLN A 161 -3.67 6.25 8.29
C GLN A 161 -3.21 7.65 7.82
N ASN A 162 -3.05 7.84 6.52
CA ASN A 162 -2.68 9.13 5.92
C ASN A 162 -3.90 10.01 5.62
N LEU A 163 -5.11 9.51 5.88
CA LEU A 163 -6.38 10.18 5.54
C LEU A 163 -7.16 10.68 6.77
N THR A 164 -6.53 10.76 7.93
CA THR A 164 -7.21 11.16 9.17
C THR A 164 -7.84 12.55 9.08
N ALA A 165 -7.19 13.49 8.38
CA ALA A 165 -7.72 14.84 8.17
C ALA A 165 -8.98 14.87 7.29
N TYR A 166 -9.19 13.85 6.47
CA TYR A 166 -10.33 13.74 5.53
C TYR A 166 -11.39 12.76 6.01
N TRP A 167 -11.24 12.20 7.23
CA TRP A 167 -12.09 11.10 7.68
C TRP A 167 -13.58 11.45 7.72
N ASP A 168 -13.92 12.68 8.09
CA ASP A 168 -15.32 13.15 8.10
C ASP A 168 -15.92 13.27 6.70
N GLU A 169 -15.13 13.57 5.68
CA GLU A 169 -15.56 13.54 4.29
C GLU A 169 -15.73 12.09 3.82
N ILE A 170 -14.75 11.22 4.11
CA ILE A 170 -14.76 9.80 3.73
C ILE A 170 -16.02 9.09 4.27
N LYS A 171 -16.45 9.38 5.48
CA LYS A 171 -17.68 8.83 6.07
C LYS A 171 -18.97 9.19 5.32
N ARG A 172 -18.97 10.27 4.52
CA ARG A 172 -20.15 10.75 3.80
C ARG A 172 -20.25 10.20 2.38
N ILE A 173 -19.16 9.61 1.86
CA ILE A 173 -19.04 9.09 0.51
C ILE A 173 -19.54 7.64 0.49
N ALA A 174 -20.22 7.23 -0.59
CA ALA A 174 -20.57 5.85 -0.82
C ALA A 174 -19.36 5.08 -1.40
N TRP A 175 -19.03 3.97 -0.77
CA TRP A 175 -17.88 3.15 -1.09
C TRP A 175 -18.28 1.72 -1.41
N THR A 176 -17.57 1.11 -2.33
CA THR A 176 -17.63 -0.34 -2.59
C THR A 176 -16.40 -1.00 -1.95
N PRO A 177 -16.56 -1.74 -0.84
CA PRO A 177 -15.46 -2.43 -0.16
C PRO A 177 -15.15 -3.76 -0.84
N THR A 178 -13.89 -4.00 -1.15
CA THR A 178 -13.41 -5.28 -1.69
C THR A 178 -12.26 -5.83 -0.87
N VAL A 179 -12.12 -7.15 -0.83
CA VAL A 179 -10.97 -7.78 -0.19
C VAL A 179 -9.69 -7.36 -0.89
N LYS A 180 -8.74 -6.84 -0.13
CA LYS A 180 -7.39 -6.66 -0.64
C LYS A 180 -6.70 -8.02 -0.71
N VAL A 181 -6.30 -8.39 -1.92
CA VAL A 181 -5.69 -9.68 -2.21
C VAL A 181 -4.18 -9.50 -2.37
N ASP A 182 -3.39 -10.38 -1.75
CA ASP A 182 -1.93 -10.36 -1.81
C ASP A 182 -1.42 -11.19 -2.99
N GLY A 183 -0.99 -10.53 -4.02
CA GLY A 183 -0.48 -11.12 -5.25
C GLY A 183 0.54 -10.21 -5.94
N THR A 184 0.48 -10.17 -7.24
CA THR A 184 1.25 -9.24 -8.07
C THR A 184 0.33 -8.47 -8.99
N SER A 185 0.45 -7.14 -8.98
CA SER A 185 -0.37 -6.26 -9.82
C SER A 185 -0.14 -6.55 -11.29
N THR A 186 -1.23 -6.72 -12.02
CA THR A 186 -1.26 -6.92 -13.46
C THR A 186 -2.27 -5.97 -14.07
N THR A 187 -1.88 -5.35 -15.17
CA THR A 187 -2.79 -4.55 -16.01
C THR A 187 -2.76 -5.11 -17.43
N ILE A 188 -3.92 -5.33 -18.02
CA ILE A 188 -4.06 -5.63 -19.46
C ILE A 188 -4.85 -4.51 -20.13
N TYR A 189 -4.44 -4.15 -21.33
CA TYR A 189 -5.01 -3.04 -22.10
C TYR A 189 -5.12 -3.43 -23.58
N ARG A 190 -6.32 -3.24 -24.17
CA ARG A 190 -6.49 -3.34 -25.63
C ARG A 190 -6.49 -1.94 -26.21
N ASP A 191 -5.48 -1.65 -27.02
CA ASP A 191 -5.35 -0.36 -27.68
C ASP A 191 -6.31 -0.18 -28.86
N MET A 192 -6.28 0.98 -29.49
CA MET A 192 -7.14 1.30 -30.64
C MET A 192 -6.77 0.53 -31.91
N ASP A 193 -5.53 0.01 -32.00
CA ASP A 193 -5.03 -0.83 -33.10
C ASP A 193 -5.33 -2.32 -32.89
N ASP A 194 -6.10 -2.65 -31.83
CA ASP A 194 -6.50 -4.01 -31.47
C ASP A 194 -5.37 -4.87 -30.85
N THR A 195 -4.28 -4.24 -30.49
CA THR A 195 -3.16 -4.92 -29.80
C THR A 195 -3.46 -5.02 -28.29
N VAL A 196 -3.19 -6.18 -27.71
CA VAL A 196 -3.33 -6.38 -26.28
C VAL A 196 -1.95 -6.29 -25.60
N HIS A 197 -1.83 -5.31 -24.72
CA HIS A 197 -0.66 -5.07 -23.89
C HIS A 197 -0.85 -5.68 -22.52
N VAL A 198 0.24 -6.11 -21.89
CA VAL A 198 0.24 -6.59 -20.50
C VAL A 198 1.33 -5.91 -19.70
N TYR A 199 0.99 -5.47 -18.51
CA TYR A 199 1.89 -4.73 -17.61
C TYR A 199 1.94 -5.37 -16.23
N SER A 200 3.12 -5.31 -15.61
CA SER A 200 3.26 -5.33 -14.17
C SER A 200 2.96 -3.93 -13.60
N ARG A 201 3.24 -3.70 -12.31
CA ARG A 201 3.03 -2.40 -11.67
C ARG A 201 3.74 -1.23 -12.37
N ASN A 202 4.96 -1.46 -12.90
CA ASN A 202 5.80 -0.40 -13.46
C ASN A 202 6.24 -0.65 -14.90
N TRP A 203 6.10 -1.87 -15.42
CA TRP A 203 6.71 -2.29 -16.66
C TRP A 203 5.73 -2.97 -17.59
N GLU A 204 5.87 -2.72 -18.86
CA GLU A 204 5.26 -3.53 -19.92
C GLU A 204 6.01 -4.86 -20.03
N LEU A 205 5.25 -5.94 -20.15
CA LEU A 205 5.76 -7.31 -20.19
C LEU A 205 5.60 -7.91 -21.57
N LYS A 206 6.41 -8.93 -21.87
CA LYS A 206 6.26 -9.73 -23.08
C LYS A 206 4.92 -10.47 -23.09
N PRO A 207 4.29 -10.66 -24.27
CA PRO A 207 3.02 -11.38 -24.39
C PRO A 207 3.08 -12.84 -23.92
N GLU A 208 4.27 -13.46 -23.89
CA GLU A 208 4.47 -14.83 -23.46
C GLU A 208 4.50 -15.02 -21.94
N CYS A 209 4.41 -13.93 -21.17
CA CYS A 209 4.47 -13.98 -19.70
C CYS A 209 3.26 -14.71 -19.09
N THR A 210 3.44 -15.21 -17.86
CA THR A 210 2.38 -15.90 -17.09
C THR A 210 1.13 -15.02 -16.92
N ASN A 211 1.31 -13.71 -16.73
CA ASN A 211 0.21 -12.75 -16.58
C ASN A 211 -0.73 -12.76 -17.80
N MET A 212 -0.17 -12.72 -19.00
CA MET A 212 -0.94 -12.79 -20.24
C MET A 212 -1.60 -14.16 -20.42
N GLN A 213 -0.87 -15.25 -20.19
CA GLN A 213 -1.41 -16.61 -20.31
C GLN A 213 -2.63 -16.83 -19.41
N VAL A 214 -2.57 -16.33 -18.17
CA VAL A 214 -3.70 -16.40 -17.24
C VAL A 214 -4.85 -15.53 -17.73
N SER A 215 -4.58 -14.32 -18.24
CA SER A 215 -5.61 -13.43 -18.78
C SER A 215 -6.37 -14.03 -19.96
N VAL A 216 -5.68 -14.71 -20.86
CA VAL A 216 -6.31 -15.45 -21.97
C VAL A 216 -7.14 -16.61 -21.43
N LYS A 217 -6.56 -17.46 -20.57
CA LYS A 217 -7.23 -18.63 -20.01
C LYS A 217 -8.50 -18.30 -19.25
N THR A 218 -8.57 -17.14 -18.60
CA THR A 218 -9.73 -16.71 -17.80
C THR A 218 -10.73 -15.85 -18.57
N GLY A 219 -10.52 -15.67 -19.89
CA GLY A 219 -11.41 -14.90 -20.76
C GLY A 219 -11.32 -13.38 -20.58
N LEU A 220 -10.35 -12.89 -19.79
CA LEU A 220 -10.20 -11.45 -19.55
C LEU A 220 -9.75 -10.72 -20.82
N VAL A 221 -8.89 -11.34 -21.63
CA VAL A 221 -8.44 -10.77 -22.93
C VAL A 221 -9.59 -10.67 -23.91
N ASP A 222 -10.43 -11.71 -24.00
CA ASP A 222 -11.58 -11.72 -24.93
C ASP A 222 -12.66 -10.70 -24.53
N ALA A 223 -12.72 -10.37 -23.24
CA ALA A 223 -13.67 -9.38 -22.72
C ALA A 223 -13.19 -7.92 -22.84
N LEU A 224 -11.93 -7.69 -23.22
CA LEU A 224 -11.43 -6.34 -23.44
C LEU A 224 -11.97 -5.78 -24.77
N GLU A 225 -12.68 -4.66 -24.69
CA GLU A 225 -13.00 -3.83 -25.85
C GLU A 225 -11.82 -2.85 -26.12
N LYS A 226 -11.81 -2.23 -27.31
CA LYS A 226 -10.82 -1.19 -27.66
C LYS A 226 -10.92 -0.01 -26.68
N GLY A 227 -9.79 0.48 -26.22
CA GLY A 227 -9.70 1.52 -25.20
C GLY A 227 -9.92 1.04 -23.77
N MET A 228 -10.21 -0.27 -23.57
CA MET A 228 -10.49 -0.82 -22.24
C MET A 228 -9.22 -1.34 -21.56
N VAL A 229 -9.13 -1.05 -20.26
CA VAL A 229 -8.08 -1.53 -19.36
C VAL A 229 -8.71 -2.37 -18.26
N CYS A 230 -8.10 -3.51 -17.94
CA CYS A 230 -8.46 -4.32 -16.77
C CYS A 230 -7.25 -4.46 -15.84
N GLN A 231 -7.44 -4.10 -14.58
CA GLN A 231 -6.44 -4.22 -13.52
C GLN A 231 -6.84 -5.32 -12.54
N PHE A 232 -5.92 -6.22 -12.27
CA PHE A 232 -6.16 -7.33 -11.33
C PHE A 232 -4.91 -7.70 -10.54
N GLU A 233 -5.13 -8.35 -9.42
CA GLU A 233 -4.07 -8.98 -8.65
C GLU A 233 -3.94 -10.43 -9.11
N LEU A 234 -2.77 -10.80 -9.65
CA LEU A 234 -2.48 -12.18 -10.01
C LEU A 234 -1.93 -12.90 -8.80
N CYS A 235 -2.59 -13.97 -8.39
CA CYS A 235 -2.19 -14.82 -7.27
C CYS A 235 -1.97 -16.26 -7.75
N GLY A 236 -1.13 -17.01 -7.04
CA GLY A 236 -0.90 -18.43 -7.37
C GLY A 236 0.42 -18.98 -6.86
N PRO A 237 0.79 -20.19 -7.28
CA PRO A 237 1.85 -20.99 -6.67
C PRO A 237 3.21 -20.33 -6.53
N SER A 238 3.62 -19.49 -7.48
CA SER A 238 4.93 -18.81 -7.44
C SER A 238 4.86 -17.33 -7.07
N VAL A 239 3.67 -16.85 -6.67
CA VAL A 239 3.47 -15.43 -6.33
C VAL A 239 3.45 -15.27 -4.81
N ASN A 240 4.28 -14.36 -4.28
CA ASN A 240 4.34 -13.99 -2.86
C ASN A 240 4.32 -15.19 -1.91
N SER A 241 5.13 -16.23 -2.21
CA SER A 241 5.18 -17.50 -1.46
C SER A 241 3.81 -18.19 -1.35
N ASN A 242 2.89 -17.89 -2.25
CA ASN A 242 1.54 -18.44 -2.29
C ASN A 242 0.82 -18.41 -0.94
N ARG A 243 0.82 -17.25 -0.27
CA ARG A 243 0.22 -17.06 1.06
C ARG A 243 -1.27 -17.43 1.08
N LEU A 244 -1.95 -17.32 -0.07
CA LEU A 244 -3.34 -17.72 -0.25
C LEU A 244 -3.54 -19.22 -0.46
N LYS A 245 -2.47 -20.02 -0.60
CA LYS A 245 -2.49 -21.48 -0.82
C LYS A 245 -3.35 -21.89 -2.02
N LEU A 246 -3.31 -21.11 -3.10
CA LEU A 246 -4.03 -21.43 -4.33
C LEU A 246 -3.33 -22.59 -5.09
N ALA A 247 -4.11 -23.53 -5.59
CA ALA A 247 -3.61 -24.66 -6.38
C ALA A 247 -3.18 -24.25 -7.81
N SER A 248 -3.73 -23.13 -8.32
CA SER A 248 -3.45 -22.62 -9.66
C SER A 248 -3.44 -21.08 -9.63
N TYR A 249 -2.90 -20.49 -10.71
CA TYR A 249 -2.98 -19.05 -10.87
C TYR A 249 -4.42 -18.58 -11.03
N ARG A 250 -4.76 -17.49 -10.36
CA ARG A 250 -6.08 -16.86 -10.38
C ARG A 250 -5.94 -15.34 -10.40
N PRO A 251 -6.61 -14.63 -11.33
CA PRO A 251 -6.73 -13.18 -11.28
C PRO A 251 -7.82 -12.77 -10.28
N PHE A 252 -7.67 -11.59 -9.67
CA PHE A 252 -8.66 -10.92 -8.85
C PHE A 252 -8.81 -9.50 -9.35
N VAL A 253 -9.79 -9.27 -10.23
CA VAL A 253 -10.03 -7.96 -10.85
C VAL A 253 -10.50 -6.96 -9.80
N PHE A 254 -9.86 -5.79 -9.75
CA PHE A 254 -10.18 -4.73 -8.81
C PHE A 254 -10.50 -3.38 -9.47
N ALA A 255 -10.15 -3.18 -10.75
CA ALA A 255 -10.52 -1.98 -11.50
C ALA A 255 -10.63 -2.26 -13.00
N VAL A 256 -11.61 -1.63 -13.63
CA VAL A 256 -11.79 -1.62 -15.08
C VAL A 256 -11.94 -0.17 -15.53
N TRP A 257 -11.30 0.17 -16.65
CA TRP A 257 -11.30 1.52 -17.21
C TRP A 257 -11.69 1.46 -18.66
N ARG A 258 -12.37 2.49 -19.15
CA ARG A 258 -12.67 2.70 -20.56
C ARG A 258 -12.38 4.16 -20.92
N ASP A 259 -11.55 4.38 -21.93
CA ASP A 259 -11.16 5.70 -22.40
C ASP A 259 -10.63 6.62 -21.27
N GLY A 260 -9.83 6.06 -20.37
CA GLY A 260 -9.24 6.75 -19.24
C GLY A 260 -10.18 6.99 -18.05
N MET A 261 -11.42 6.57 -18.12
CA MET A 261 -12.41 6.68 -17.03
C MET A 261 -12.59 5.32 -16.32
N LYS A 262 -12.56 5.34 -15.00
CA LYS A 262 -12.82 4.15 -14.19
C LYS A 262 -14.31 3.82 -14.22
N LEU A 263 -14.64 2.58 -14.55
CA LEU A 263 -16.02 2.07 -14.56
C LEU A 263 -16.46 1.63 -13.17
N ASP A 264 -17.75 1.81 -12.87
CA ASP A 264 -18.39 1.15 -11.75
C ASP A 264 -18.45 -0.37 -11.99
N ARG A 265 -18.44 -1.13 -10.88
CA ARG A 265 -18.43 -2.59 -10.96
C ARG A 265 -19.62 -3.16 -11.73
N GLU A 266 -20.77 -2.49 -11.69
CA GLU A 266 -22.00 -2.88 -12.39
C GLU A 266 -21.84 -2.85 -13.92
N ASP A 267 -20.93 -2.00 -14.42
CA ASP A 267 -20.66 -1.82 -15.86
C ASP A 267 -19.52 -2.72 -16.37
N TRP A 268 -18.96 -3.60 -15.52
CA TRP A 268 -17.87 -4.47 -15.93
C TRP A 268 -18.36 -5.61 -16.81
N PRO A 269 -17.60 -5.98 -17.86
CA PRO A 269 -17.86 -7.21 -18.60
C PRO A 269 -17.96 -8.44 -17.70
N LYS A 270 -18.81 -9.39 -18.07
CA LYS A 270 -19.08 -10.58 -17.26
C LYS A 270 -17.80 -11.35 -16.85
N ALA A 271 -16.86 -11.53 -17.77
CA ALA A 271 -15.62 -12.25 -17.45
C ALA A 271 -14.79 -11.52 -16.37
N MET A 272 -14.86 -10.17 -16.32
CA MET A 272 -14.19 -9.39 -15.27
C MET A 272 -14.93 -9.50 -13.94
N LEU A 273 -16.27 -9.56 -13.95
CA LEU A 273 -17.07 -9.83 -12.75
C LEU A 273 -16.84 -11.23 -12.19
N ASP A 274 -16.78 -12.25 -13.05
CA ASP A 274 -16.53 -13.64 -12.66
C ASP A 274 -15.14 -13.83 -12.01
N ASN A 275 -14.20 -12.96 -12.34
CA ASN A 275 -12.85 -12.93 -11.79
C ASN A 275 -12.61 -11.78 -10.81
N ALA A 276 -13.65 -11.11 -10.35
CA ALA A 276 -13.48 -9.94 -9.48
C ALA A 276 -12.96 -10.30 -8.09
N ALA A 277 -12.24 -9.37 -7.47
CA ALA A 277 -11.92 -9.44 -6.05
C ALA A 277 -13.21 -9.56 -5.23
N PRO A 278 -13.22 -10.39 -4.16
CA PRO A 278 -14.43 -10.60 -3.36
C PRO A 278 -14.99 -9.27 -2.86
N LEU A 279 -16.28 -9.06 -3.11
CA LEU A 279 -17.04 -7.94 -2.57
C LEU A 279 -17.40 -8.24 -1.13
N LEU A 280 -17.30 -7.23 -0.28
CA LEU A 280 -17.77 -7.27 1.10
C LEU A 280 -19.10 -6.52 1.23
N ASP A 281 -19.84 -6.79 2.28
CA ASP A 281 -21.10 -6.11 2.55
C ASP A 281 -20.87 -4.61 2.76
N GLU A 282 -21.56 -3.76 1.99
CA GLU A 282 -21.36 -2.31 2.00
C GLU A 282 -21.81 -1.67 3.33
N ASP A 283 -22.91 -2.17 3.92
CA ASP A 283 -23.44 -1.63 5.18
C ASP A 283 -22.55 -2.04 6.36
N GLU A 284 -22.09 -3.29 6.37
CA GLU A 284 -21.17 -3.78 7.39
C GLU A 284 -19.83 -3.02 7.35
N TRP A 285 -19.28 -2.78 6.15
CA TRP A 285 -17.96 -2.21 5.96
C TRP A 285 -17.96 -0.72 5.62
N LYS A 286 -19.08 -0.03 5.82
CA LYS A 286 -19.14 1.42 5.68
C LYS A 286 -18.15 2.10 6.64
N PRO A 287 -17.38 3.11 6.16
CA PRO A 287 -16.52 3.92 7.04
C PRO A 287 -17.32 4.59 8.16
N THR A 288 -17.00 4.27 9.41
CA THR A 288 -17.68 4.79 10.61
C THR A 288 -16.67 4.98 11.75
N GLY A 289 -17.10 5.58 12.86
CA GLY A 289 -16.24 5.81 14.02
C GLY A 289 -15.04 6.70 13.70
N ASP A 290 -13.90 6.36 14.24
CA ASP A 290 -12.61 6.94 13.86
C ASP A 290 -11.77 5.97 13.02
N VAL A 291 -10.63 6.45 12.52
CA VAL A 291 -9.71 5.63 11.69
C VAL A 291 -9.19 4.42 12.46
N MET A 292 -8.96 4.55 13.77
CA MET A 292 -8.45 3.45 14.60
C MET A 292 -9.50 2.38 14.83
N ASP A 293 -10.79 2.76 14.94
CA ASP A 293 -11.91 1.81 15.03
C ASP A 293 -11.98 0.94 13.77
N MET A 294 -11.85 1.57 12.59
CA MET A 294 -11.85 0.85 11.32
C MET A 294 -10.62 -0.06 11.16
N ILE A 295 -9.44 0.38 11.57
CA ILE A 295 -8.24 -0.46 11.57
C ILE A 295 -8.44 -1.68 12.48
N ALA A 296 -8.96 -1.46 13.69
CA ALA A 296 -9.25 -2.53 14.64
C ALA A 296 -10.29 -3.53 14.09
N LYS A 297 -11.30 -3.04 13.36
CA LYS A 297 -12.32 -3.87 12.72
C LYS A 297 -11.72 -4.77 11.62
N VAL A 298 -10.78 -4.26 10.84
CA VAL A 298 -10.11 -5.03 9.77
C VAL A 298 -9.12 -6.06 10.36
N ASP A 299 -8.61 -5.83 11.57
CA ASP A 299 -7.70 -6.77 12.22
C ASP A 299 -8.37 -8.13 12.44
N GLY A 300 -7.81 -9.16 11.83
CA GLY A 300 -8.33 -10.52 11.90
C GLY A 300 -9.36 -10.89 10.83
N LEU A 301 -9.61 -9.99 9.85
CA LEU A 301 -10.37 -10.33 8.64
C LEU A 301 -9.82 -11.61 8.00
N ARG A 302 -10.69 -12.55 7.66
CA ARG A 302 -10.28 -13.87 7.15
C ARG A 302 -11.37 -14.56 6.35
N GLY A 303 -10.96 -15.53 5.52
CA GLY A 303 -11.86 -16.50 4.92
C GLY A 303 -12.57 -16.03 3.67
N ASN A 304 -12.33 -14.81 3.20
CA ASN A 304 -13.03 -14.26 2.03
C ASN A 304 -12.40 -14.73 0.70
N VAL A 305 -11.11 -15.04 0.68
CA VAL A 305 -10.42 -15.61 -0.50
C VAL A 305 -10.19 -17.10 -0.30
N THR A 306 -9.57 -17.47 0.81
CA THR A 306 -9.31 -18.87 1.16
C THR A 306 -9.78 -19.12 2.59
N ARG A 307 -10.62 -20.12 2.76
CA ARG A 307 -11.18 -20.51 4.07
C ARG A 307 -10.08 -20.59 5.14
N ASP A 308 -10.37 -20.04 6.31
CA ASP A 308 -9.51 -20.04 7.50
C ASP A 308 -8.18 -19.27 7.39
N LEU A 309 -7.84 -18.71 6.22
CA LEU A 309 -6.68 -17.83 6.08
C LEU A 309 -7.03 -16.38 6.39
N LEU A 310 -6.03 -15.63 6.87
CA LEU A 310 -6.16 -14.19 7.01
C LEU A 310 -6.19 -13.56 5.61
N ASP A 311 -7.12 -12.63 5.40
CA ASP A 311 -7.09 -11.75 4.25
C ASP A 311 -6.14 -10.57 4.50
N GLU A 312 -5.51 -10.06 3.46
CA GLU A 312 -4.51 -8.99 3.59
C GLU A 312 -5.12 -7.68 4.09
N GLY A 313 -6.39 -7.43 3.77
CA GLY A 313 -7.11 -6.21 4.18
C GLY A 313 -8.31 -5.92 3.30
N ILE A 314 -8.70 -4.65 3.27
CA ILE A 314 -9.82 -4.16 2.48
C ILE A 314 -9.38 -2.94 1.67
N VAL A 315 -9.91 -2.82 0.45
CA VAL A 315 -9.84 -1.61 -0.37
C VAL A 315 -11.25 -1.08 -0.58
N TRP A 316 -11.44 0.20 -0.31
CA TRP A 316 -12.68 0.92 -0.58
C TRP A 316 -12.53 1.74 -1.85
N HIS A 317 -13.43 1.53 -2.80
CA HIS A 317 -13.49 2.25 -4.07
C HIS A 317 -14.68 3.22 -4.02
N ALA A 318 -14.45 4.52 -4.24
CA ALA A 318 -15.55 5.48 -4.31
C ALA A 318 -16.44 5.16 -5.52
N LYS A 319 -17.76 5.15 -5.33
CA LYS A 319 -18.73 4.96 -6.42
C LYS A 319 -18.64 6.12 -7.43
N ALA A 320 -18.96 5.87 -8.71
CA ALA A 320 -18.72 6.84 -9.80
C ALA A 320 -19.41 8.18 -9.58
N GLY A 321 -20.63 8.22 -9.08
CA GLY A 321 -21.38 9.45 -8.82
C GLY A 321 -20.89 10.31 -7.65
N GLU A 322 -19.96 9.79 -6.81
CA GLU A 322 -19.50 10.49 -5.63
C GLU A 322 -18.55 11.66 -5.96
N ARG A 323 -18.74 12.77 -5.29
CA ARG A 323 -17.87 13.94 -5.38
C ARG A 323 -16.87 13.93 -4.22
N LEU A 324 -15.61 13.98 -4.57
CA LEU A 324 -14.49 14.14 -3.63
C LEU A 324 -14.04 15.60 -3.68
N SER A 325 -13.63 16.17 -2.55
CA SER A 325 -12.90 17.44 -2.56
C SER A 325 -11.60 17.27 -3.36
N ASP A 326 -11.11 18.38 -3.92
CA ASP A 326 -9.84 18.35 -4.69
C ASP A 326 -8.68 17.85 -3.84
N ASP A 327 -8.67 18.21 -2.56
CA ASP A 327 -7.64 17.77 -1.61
C ASP A 327 -7.71 16.26 -1.38
N LEU A 328 -8.89 15.69 -1.09
CA LEU A 328 -9.04 14.24 -0.92
C LEU A 328 -8.74 13.49 -2.22
N TYR A 329 -9.19 13.99 -3.37
CA TYR A 329 -8.89 13.39 -4.68
C TYR A 329 -7.38 13.32 -4.92
N ASN A 330 -6.65 14.40 -4.62
CA ASN A 330 -5.20 14.45 -4.75
C ASN A 330 -4.51 13.49 -3.78
N GLU A 331 -4.96 13.39 -2.51
CA GLU A 331 -4.41 12.44 -1.54
C GLU A 331 -4.65 10.98 -1.95
N LEU A 332 -5.77 10.68 -2.60
CA LEU A 332 -6.05 9.36 -3.15
C LEU A 332 -5.28 9.06 -4.46
N GLY A 333 -4.46 10.00 -4.94
CA GLY A 333 -3.63 9.82 -6.14
C GLY A 333 -4.41 9.59 -7.43
N GLY A 334 -5.66 10.08 -7.51
CA GLY A 334 -6.55 9.90 -8.67
C GLY A 334 -7.19 8.52 -8.80
N ASN A 335 -6.83 7.56 -7.95
CA ASN A 335 -7.41 6.20 -7.96
C ASN A 335 -8.80 6.11 -7.32
N ARG A 336 -9.20 7.16 -6.59
CA ARG A 336 -10.47 7.22 -5.87
C ARG A 336 -10.69 6.02 -4.94
N CYS A 337 -9.60 5.55 -4.30
CA CYS A 337 -9.67 4.42 -3.37
C CYS A 337 -8.66 4.56 -2.24
N PHE A 338 -9.00 3.98 -1.10
CA PHE A 338 -8.10 3.85 0.03
C PHE A 338 -8.10 2.41 0.56
N LYS A 339 -7.10 2.08 1.38
CA LYS A 339 -6.96 0.73 1.94
C LYS A 339 -6.71 0.73 3.44
N ILE A 340 -7.17 -0.34 4.09
CA ILE A 340 -6.74 -0.74 5.43
C ILE A 340 -6.13 -2.13 5.32
N ILE A 341 -4.91 -2.25 5.80
CA ILE A 341 -4.20 -3.54 5.85
C ILE A 341 -4.43 -4.19 7.21
N ASN A 342 -4.70 -5.47 7.20
CA ASN A 342 -4.86 -6.29 8.39
C ASN A 342 -3.52 -6.42 9.13
N ASN A 343 -3.40 -5.83 10.32
CA ASN A 343 -2.16 -5.86 11.10
C ASN A 343 -1.74 -7.28 11.51
N LYS A 344 -2.71 -8.19 11.70
CA LYS A 344 -2.39 -9.60 11.99
C LYS A 344 -1.79 -10.29 10.76
N TYR A 345 -2.23 -9.90 9.55
CA TYR A 345 -1.64 -10.37 8.30
C TYR A 345 -0.18 -9.90 8.18
N LEU A 346 0.06 -8.59 8.34
CA LEU A 346 1.40 -8.00 8.27
C LEU A 346 2.36 -8.66 9.25
N THR A 347 1.94 -8.79 10.51
CA THR A 347 2.80 -9.38 11.55
C THR A 347 3.05 -10.88 11.35
N LYS A 348 2.06 -11.61 10.81
CA LYS A 348 2.20 -13.05 10.52
C LYS A 348 3.24 -13.31 9.43
N TYR A 349 3.29 -12.45 8.41
CA TYR A 349 4.14 -12.66 7.25
C TYR A 349 5.40 -11.77 7.24
N GLY A 350 5.61 -10.92 8.26
CA GLY A 350 6.78 -10.06 8.39
C GLY A 350 6.86 -8.96 7.32
N LEU A 351 5.70 -8.34 7.02
CA LEU A 351 5.52 -7.30 6.00
C LEU A 351 5.51 -5.90 6.60
#